data_67952b787951061024b2388232c0f8b4
#
_entry.id   67952b787951061024b2388232c0f8b4
#
_cell.length_a   1.000
_cell.length_b   1.000
_cell.length_c   1.000
_cell.angle_alpha   90.00
_cell.angle_beta   90.00
_cell.angle_gamma   90.00
#
_symmetry.space_group_name_H-M   'P 1'
#
loop_
_entity.id
_entity.type
_entity.pdbx_description
1 polymer ?
#
loop_
_entity_poly.entity_id
_entity_poly.type
_entity_poly.pdbx_seq_one_letter_code
_entity_poly.pdbx_strand_id
1 'polypeptide(L)'
;MYGMGKNKLMAELGLMKDSAEKLIKQYHTKAPFVKQLMDNVSRKANDRGKIRTLLGRACHFDLWQPVQFGVFKPLPLELARKEYDEPLKRAFTYKALNKLIQGSAADMTKKSMVALYENGIIPHIQIHDEVDISVESPKDAEKIIEIMEAAVELQVPNKVDYEQGDNWGEIK
;
A
#
# COMPACT_ATOMS: atom_id res chain seq x y z
N MET A 1 9.80 -0.60 3.27
CA MET A 1 9.74 -0.49 4.76
C MET A 1 8.47 0.23 5.25
N TYR A 2 7.29 -0.25 4.89
CA TYR A 2 5.99 0.41 5.16
C TYR A 2 5.50 0.19 6.61
N GLY A 3 6.21 0.78 7.59
CA GLY A 3 5.87 0.60 9.01
C GLY A 3 6.36 -0.72 9.63
N MET A 4 7.40 -1.32 9.06
CA MET A 4 8.04 -2.50 9.64
C MET A 4 8.59 -2.16 11.01
N GLY A 5 8.13 -2.88 12.03
CA GLY A 5 8.63 -2.73 13.40
C GLY A 5 9.99 -3.40 13.60
N LYS A 6 10.69 -3.01 14.66
CA LYS A 6 12.00 -3.52 15.02
C LYS A 6 12.09 -5.05 15.03
N ASN A 7 11.14 -5.71 15.68
CA ASN A 7 11.14 -7.18 15.81
C ASN A 7 11.06 -7.89 14.45
N LYS A 8 10.26 -7.36 13.52
CA LYS A 8 10.17 -7.91 12.17
C LYS A 8 11.47 -7.69 11.40
N LEU A 9 12.07 -6.49 11.51
CA LEU A 9 13.36 -6.20 10.88
C LEU A 9 14.48 -7.12 11.40
N MET A 10 14.51 -7.39 12.72
CA MET A 10 15.46 -8.34 13.33
C MET A 10 15.28 -9.74 12.73
N ALA A 11 14.05 -10.22 12.63
CA ALA A 11 13.74 -11.56 12.12
C ALA A 11 14.11 -11.71 10.63
N GLU A 12 13.81 -10.73 9.80
CA GLU A 12 14.04 -10.79 8.34
C GLU A 12 15.52 -10.64 7.97
N LEU A 13 16.29 -9.84 8.72
CA LEU A 13 17.69 -9.57 8.41
C LEU A 13 18.68 -10.29 9.35
N GLY A 14 18.20 -11.09 10.27
CA GLY A 14 19.05 -11.77 11.26
C GLY A 14 19.84 -10.81 12.17
N LEU A 15 19.31 -9.61 12.43
CA LEU A 15 20.03 -8.57 13.16
C LEU A 15 19.80 -8.65 14.67
N MET A 16 20.84 -8.30 15.42
CA MET A 16 20.71 -8.03 16.85
C MET A 16 19.91 -6.74 17.09
N LYS A 17 19.31 -6.62 18.27
CA LYS A 17 18.42 -5.50 18.64
C LYS A 17 19.05 -4.13 18.40
N ASP A 18 20.28 -3.92 18.84
CA ASP A 18 20.97 -2.63 18.73
C ASP A 18 21.28 -2.25 17.28
N SER A 19 21.63 -3.24 16.45
CA SER A 19 21.86 -3.04 15.01
C SER A 19 20.57 -2.68 14.29
N ALA A 20 19.46 -3.33 14.62
CA ALA A 20 18.14 -3.02 14.04
C ALA A 20 17.66 -1.62 14.44
N GLU A 21 17.84 -1.22 15.71
CA GLU A 21 17.52 0.14 16.19
C GLU A 21 18.37 1.20 15.50
N LYS A 22 19.67 0.97 15.35
CA LYS A 22 20.59 1.87 14.64
C LYS A 22 20.16 2.04 13.18
N LEU A 23 19.83 0.95 12.50
CA LEU A 23 19.39 0.98 11.11
C LEU A 23 18.08 1.76 10.93
N ILE A 24 17.08 1.54 11.78
CA ILE A 24 15.82 2.29 11.77
C ILE A 24 16.08 3.77 12.02
N LYS A 25 16.93 4.11 12.99
CA LYS A 25 17.29 5.50 13.30
C LYS A 25 17.96 6.18 12.10
N GLN A 26 18.92 5.50 11.46
CA GLN A 26 19.61 6.01 10.26
C GLN A 26 18.61 6.23 9.10
N TYR A 27 17.69 5.29 8.89
CA TYR A 27 16.66 5.42 7.87
C TYR A 27 15.77 6.65 8.12
N HIS A 28 15.27 6.84 9.34
CA HIS A 28 14.45 8.02 9.66
C HIS A 28 15.23 9.34 9.62
N THR A 29 16.54 9.30 9.88
CA THR A 29 17.39 10.49 9.74
C THR A 29 17.61 10.87 8.27
N LYS A 30 17.78 9.87 7.40
CA LYS A 30 17.99 10.10 5.96
C LYS A 30 16.68 10.40 5.21
N ALA A 31 15.55 9.89 5.69
CA ALA A 31 14.23 10.08 5.08
C ALA A 31 13.19 10.54 6.13
N PRO A 32 13.33 11.74 6.71
CA PRO A 32 12.45 12.22 7.80
C PRO A 32 11.00 12.36 7.35
N PHE A 33 10.74 12.65 6.07
CA PHE A 33 9.41 12.75 5.49
C PHE A 33 8.60 11.43 5.63
N VAL A 34 9.27 10.28 5.61
CA VAL A 34 8.59 8.97 5.77
C VAL A 34 8.00 8.86 7.16
N LYS A 35 8.76 9.26 8.19
CA LYS A 35 8.27 9.26 9.57
C LYS A 35 7.12 10.25 9.74
N GLN A 36 7.26 11.46 9.23
CA GLN A 36 6.21 12.48 9.28
C GLN A 36 4.93 12.01 8.59
N LEU A 37 5.04 11.39 7.42
CA LEU A 37 3.90 10.82 6.71
C LEU A 37 3.23 9.73 7.55
N MET A 38 4.00 8.80 8.11
CA MET A 38 3.50 7.72 8.96
C MET A 38 2.70 8.27 10.16
N ASP A 39 3.29 9.22 10.88
CA ASP A 39 2.67 9.84 12.06
C ASP A 39 1.37 10.59 11.68
N ASN A 40 1.40 11.36 10.59
CA ASN A 40 0.24 12.09 10.09
C ASN A 40 -0.90 11.18 9.64
N VAL A 41 -0.59 10.12 8.90
CA VAL A 41 -1.60 9.19 8.39
C VAL A 41 -2.19 8.36 9.55
N SER A 42 -1.37 7.90 10.49
CA SER A 42 -1.83 7.19 11.69
C SER A 42 -2.73 8.07 12.56
N ARG A 43 -2.37 9.34 12.77
CA ARG A 43 -3.20 10.31 13.49
C ARG A 43 -4.54 10.52 12.78
N LYS A 44 -4.55 10.77 11.46
CA LYS A 44 -5.80 10.91 10.68
C LYS A 44 -6.68 9.65 10.78
N ALA A 45 -6.08 8.46 10.75
CA ALA A 45 -6.81 7.20 10.90
C ALA A 45 -7.46 7.09 12.29
N ASN A 46 -6.74 7.48 13.35
CA ASN A 46 -7.28 7.52 14.72
C ASN A 46 -8.44 8.53 14.86
N ASP A 47 -8.22 9.77 14.43
CA ASP A 47 -9.15 10.86 14.66
C ASP A 47 -10.43 10.71 13.82
N ARG A 48 -10.26 10.42 12.53
CA ARG A 48 -11.35 10.40 11.54
C ARG A 48 -11.93 9.01 11.25
N GLY A 49 -11.27 7.93 11.71
CA GLY A 49 -11.65 6.55 11.40
C GLY A 49 -11.45 6.15 9.94
N LYS A 50 -10.85 7.01 9.13
CA LYS A 50 -10.59 6.74 7.70
C LYS A 50 -9.42 7.54 7.16
N ILE A 51 -8.80 6.99 6.12
CA ILE A 51 -7.84 7.65 5.24
C ILE A 51 -8.34 7.54 3.78
N ARG A 52 -7.76 8.30 2.87
CA ARG A 52 -8.05 8.22 1.45
C ARG A 52 -6.77 7.93 0.67
N THR A 53 -6.88 7.06 -0.32
CA THR A 53 -5.81 6.80 -1.29
C THR A 53 -5.59 8.01 -2.22
N LEU A 54 -4.58 7.91 -3.09
CA LEU A 54 -4.26 8.95 -4.08
C LEU A 54 -5.48 9.33 -4.94
N LEU A 55 -6.26 8.35 -5.38
CA LEU A 55 -7.45 8.58 -6.20
C LEU A 55 -8.73 8.74 -5.37
N GLY A 56 -8.61 8.93 -4.04
CA GLY A 56 -9.74 9.31 -3.18
C GLY A 56 -10.52 8.15 -2.58
N ARG A 57 -10.18 6.89 -2.86
CA ARG A 57 -10.85 5.73 -2.27
C ARG A 57 -10.66 5.69 -0.74
N ALA A 58 -11.74 5.52 0.00
CA ALA A 58 -11.72 5.48 1.45
C ALA A 58 -11.26 4.11 1.98
N CYS A 59 -10.35 4.14 2.97
CA CYS A 59 -9.96 2.99 3.77
C CYS A 59 -10.40 3.25 5.22
N HIS A 60 -11.25 2.41 5.76
CA HIS A 60 -11.87 2.57 7.08
C HIS A 60 -11.14 1.83 8.19
N PHE A 61 -11.27 2.35 9.43
CA PHE A 61 -10.76 1.80 10.68
C PHE A 61 -11.89 1.79 11.70
N ASP A 62 -12.85 0.91 11.52
CA ASP A 62 -14.12 0.88 12.28
C ASP A 62 -14.10 -0.09 13.46
N LEU A 63 -12.97 -0.81 13.65
CA LEU A 63 -12.80 -1.70 14.77
C LEU A 63 -12.10 -1.00 15.95
N TRP A 64 -12.45 -1.41 17.16
CA TRP A 64 -11.99 -0.82 18.41
C TRP A 64 -11.44 -1.90 19.35
N GLN A 65 -10.50 -1.51 20.18
CA GLN A 65 -9.85 -2.35 21.18
C GLN A 65 -9.44 -1.51 22.41
N PRO A 66 -9.17 -2.14 23.57
CA PRO A 66 -8.64 -1.42 24.73
C PRO A 66 -7.36 -0.64 24.43
N VAL A 67 -7.18 0.48 25.14
CA VAL A 67 -5.96 1.31 25.04
C VAL A 67 -4.78 0.60 25.66
N GLN A 68 -5.00 -0.18 26.74
CA GLN A 68 -3.94 -0.86 27.45
C GLN A 68 -3.24 -1.90 26.57
N PHE A 69 -2.04 -2.32 27.03
CA PHE A 69 -1.24 -3.32 26.35
C PHE A 69 -1.80 -4.72 26.64
N GLY A 70 -2.03 -5.48 25.56
CA GLY A 70 -2.57 -6.84 25.65
C GLY A 70 -2.94 -7.38 24.29
N VAL A 71 -3.38 -8.63 24.26
CA VAL A 71 -3.94 -9.27 23.06
C VAL A 71 -5.45 -9.23 23.16
N PHE A 72 -6.07 -8.34 22.40
CA PHE A 72 -7.50 -8.13 22.35
C PHE A 72 -8.05 -8.45 20.96
N LYS A 73 -9.30 -8.91 20.91
CA LYS A 73 -10.06 -9.07 19.66
C LYS A 73 -10.67 -7.73 19.28
N PRO A 74 -10.26 -7.10 18.15
CA PRO A 74 -10.88 -5.86 17.71
C PRO A 74 -12.35 -6.07 17.33
N LEU A 75 -13.24 -5.22 17.84
CA LEU A 75 -14.68 -5.30 17.67
C LEU A 75 -15.26 -3.99 17.12
N PRO A 76 -16.44 -4.02 16.46
CA PRO A 76 -17.23 -2.81 16.22
C PRO A 76 -17.51 -2.05 17.54
N LEU A 77 -17.58 -0.72 17.48
CA LEU A 77 -17.64 0.15 18.68
C LEU A 77 -18.69 -0.29 19.71
N GLU A 78 -19.89 -0.58 19.27
CA GLU A 78 -20.99 -0.95 20.17
C GLU A 78 -20.75 -2.28 20.90
N LEU A 79 -20.09 -3.24 20.21
CA LEU A 79 -19.70 -4.50 20.83
C LEU A 79 -18.48 -4.32 21.74
N ALA A 80 -17.51 -3.50 21.31
CA ALA A 80 -16.32 -3.22 22.12
C ALA A 80 -16.68 -2.55 23.45
N ARG A 81 -17.67 -1.63 23.46
CA ARG A 81 -18.18 -0.99 24.68
C ARG A 81 -18.88 -1.94 25.65
N LYS A 82 -19.46 -3.01 25.14
CA LYS A 82 -20.10 -4.05 25.96
C LYS A 82 -19.12 -5.06 26.50
N GLU A 83 -18.09 -5.36 25.72
CA GLU A 83 -17.10 -6.40 26.03
C GLU A 83 -15.97 -5.89 26.93
N TYR A 84 -15.57 -4.64 26.74
CA TYR A 84 -14.43 -4.03 27.42
C TYR A 84 -14.86 -2.86 28.30
N ASP A 85 -14.62 -2.99 29.60
CA ASP A 85 -14.92 -1.96 30.60
C ASP A 85 -13.75 -0.94 30.74
N GLU A 86 -13.10 -0.59 29.63
CA GLU A 86 -11.89 0.19 29.57
C GLU A 86 -11.93 1.24 28.46
N PRO A 87 -11.07 2.27 28.55
CA PRO A 87 -10.90 3.22 27.45
C PRO A 87 -10.53 2.52 26.14
N LEU A 88 -11.24 2.87 25.07
CA LEU A 88 -11.09 2.24 23.75
C LEU A 88 -10.31 3.14 22.78
N LYS A 89 -9.56 2.50 21.89
CA LYS A 89 -8.89 3.14 20.73
C LYS A 89 -9.23 2.38 19.44
N ARG A 90 -9.13 3.07 18.31
CA ARG A 90 -9.28 2.40 17.01
C ARG A 90 -8.17 1.38 16.79
N ALA A 91 -8.56 0.20 16.34
CA ALA A 91 -7.63 -0.89 16.02
C ALA A 91 -6.94 -0.67 14.67
N PHE A 92 -5.75 -1.25 14.52
CA PHE A 92 -4.99 -1.33 13.27
C PHE A 92 -4.57 0.00 12.64
N THR A 93 -4.68 1.13 13.32
CA THR A 93 -4.29 2.44 12.78
C THR A 93 -2.80 2.54 12.46
N TYR A 94 -1.95 1.71 13.07
CA TYR A 94 -0.54 1.56 12.73
C TYR A 94 -0.31 1.01 11.29
N LYS A 95 -1.33 0.35 10.69
CA LYS A 95 -1.30 -0.11 9.30
C LYS A 95 -1.71 0.97 8.29
N ALA A 96 -2.04 2.18 8.76
CA ALA A 96 -2.61 3.21 7.91
C ALA A 96 -1.69 3.63 6.77
N LEU A 97 -0.38 3.78 7.02
CA LEU A 97 0.58 4.10 5.96
C LEU A 97 0.64 3.00 4.89
N ASN A 98 0.71 1.73 5.31
CA ASN A 98 0.72 0.62 4.38
C ASN A 98 -0.55 0.58 3.51
N LYS A 99 -1.73 0.75 4.15
CA LYS A 99 -3.01 0.84 3.42
C LYS A 99 -3.07 2.03 2.46
N LEU A 100 -2.48 3.17 2.84
CA LEU A 100 -2.39 4.33 1.96
C LEU A 100 -1.56 4.03 0.71
N ILE A 101 -0.34 3.55 0.89
CA ILE A 101 0.61 3.32 -0.22
C ILE A 101 0.12 2.19 -1.13
N GLN A 102 -0.13 1.00 -0.58
CA GLN A 102 -0.58 -0.15 -1.38
C GLN A 102 -1.97 0.09 -1.99
N GLY A 103 -2.86 0.76 -1.28
CA GLY A 103 -4.15 1.13 -1.82
C GLY A 103 -4.05 2.12 -2.98
N SER A 104 -3.11 3.08 -2.91
CA SER A 104 -2.86 4.02 -4.00
C SER A 104 -2.23 3.33 -5.21
N ALA A 105 -1.27 2.42 -5.00
CA ALA A 105 -0.70 1.61 -6.08
C ALA A 105 -1.78 0.78 -6.80
N ALA A 106 -2.63 0.08 -6.03
CA ALA A 106 -3.74 -0.68 -6.62
C ALA A 106 -4.75 0.20 -7.38
N ASP A 107 -4.96 1.44 -6.95
CA ASP A 107 -5.80 2.39 -7.67
C ASP A 107 -5.16 2.81 -9.01
N MET A 108 -3.82 2.98 -9.04
CA MET A 108 -3.07 3.29 -10.27
C MET A 108 -3.20 2.17 -11.28
N THR A 109 -2.94 0.91 -10.90
CA THR A 109 -3.10 -0.26 -11.78
C THR A 109 -4.52 -0.35 -12.35
N LYS A 110 -5.55 -0.18 -11.51
CA LYS A 110 -6.94 -0.18 -11.97
C LYS A 110 -7.26 0.96 -12.92
N LYS A 111 -6.70 2.14 -12.69
CA LYS A 111 -6.88 3.28 -13.59
C LYS A 111 -6.21 3.03 -14.93
N SER A 112 -5.02 2.41 -14.92
CA SER A 112 -4.32 1.97 -16.15
C SER A 112 -5.15 0.95 -16.93
N MET A 113 -5.72 -0.07 -16.25
CA MET A 113 -6.61 -1.04 -16.91
C MET A 113 -7.84 -0.38 -17.56
N VAL A 114 -8.45 0.61 -16.90
CA VAL A 114 -9.57 1.36 -17.48
C VAL A 114 -9.11 2.14 -18.72
N ALA A 115 -7.96 2.82 -18.65
CA ALA A 115 -7.41 3.56 -19.78
C ALA A 115 -7.06 2.65 -20.96
N LEU A 116 -6.53 1.47 -20.71
CA LEU A 116 -6.28 0.44 -21.74
C LEU A 116 -7.60 0.01 -22.41
N TYR A 117 -8.62 -0.31 -21.61
CA TYR A 117 -9.92 -0.71 -22.12
C TYR A 117 -10.59 0.39 -22.98
N GLU A 118 -10.52 1.64 -22.55
CA GLU A 118 -11.03 2.80 -23.30
C GLU A 118 -10.30 3.00 -24.65
N ASN A 119 -9.08 2.47 -24.78
CA ASN A 119 -8.29 2.44 -26.03
C ASN A 119 -8.44 1.13 -26.84
N GLY A 120 -9.39 0.28 -26.48
CA GLY A 120 -9.66 -0.99 -27.16
C GLY A 120 -8.68 -2.12 -26.82
N ILE A 121 -7.88 -1.96 -25.80
CA ILE A 121 -6.89 -2.95 -25.32
C ILE A 121 -7.47 -3.66 -24.09
N ILE A 122 -7.63 -4.98 -24.18
CA ILE A 122 -8.24 -5.77 -23.11
C ILE A 122 -7.14 -6.54 -22.35
N PRO A 123 -6.87 -6.18 -21.09
CA PRO A 123 -5.99 -6.97 -20.24
C PRO A 123 -6.56 -8.37 -19.98
N HIS A 124 -5.71 -9.39 -20.03
CA HIS A 124 -6.13 -10.77 -19.79
C HIS A 124 -6.07 -11.14 -18.30
N ILE A 125 -4.97 -10.76 -17.65
CA ILE A 125 -4.73 -11.07 -16.23
C ILE A 125 -4.17 -9.83 -15.56
N GLN A 126 -4.52 -9.64 -14.27
CA GLN A 126 -3.93 -8.62 -13.41
C GLN A 126 -3.44 -9.28 -12.11
N ILE A 127 -2.16 -9.15 -11.83
CA ILE A 127 -1.51 -9.69 -10.63
C ILE A 127 -0.81 -8.55 -9.92
N HIS A 128 -1.33 -8.11 -8.78
CA HIS A 128 -0.82 -6.96 -8.01
C HIS A 128 -0.72 -5.69 -8.86
N ASP A 129 0.50 -5.32 -9.28
CA ASP A 129 0.87 -4.16 -10.10
C ASP A 129 1.22 -4.54 -11.55
N GLU A 130 1.13 -5.81 -11.89
CA GLU A 130 1.37 -6.37 -13.23
C GLU A 130 0.06 -6.50 -14.01
N VAL A 131 0.15 -6.35 -15.33
CA VAL A 131 -0.96 -6.51 -16.27
C VAL A 131 -0.48 -7.28 -17.50
N ASP A 132 -1.05 -8.46 -17.73
CA ASP A 132 -0.70 -9.29 -18.86
C ASP A 132 -1.61 -9.00 -20.05
N ILE A 133 -0.99 -8.78 -21.21
CA ILE A 133 -1.68 -8.38 -22.44
C ILE A 133 -1.01 -9.10 -23.62
N SER A 134 -1.81 -9.63 -24.54
CA SER A 134 -1.25 -10.11 -25.82
C SER A 134 -0.99 -8.92 -26.74
N VAL A 135 0.18 -8.90 -27.37
CA VAL A 135 0.61 -7.89 -28.33
C VAL A 135 0.94 -8.54 -29.68
N GLU A 136 0.61 -7.86 -30.79
CA GLU A 136 0.91 -8.35 -32.14
C GLU A 136 2.22 -7.75 -32.68
N SER A 137 2.64 -6.61 -32.14
CA SER A 137 3.83 -5.92 -32.58
C SER A 137 4.50 -5.12 -31.45
N PRO A 138 5.81 -4.79 -31.60
CA PRO A 138 6.49 -3.89 -30.66
C PRO A 138 5.82 -2.51 -30.50
N LYS A 139 5.16 -2.01 -31.56
CA LYS A 139 4.43 -0.73 -31.51
C LYS A 139 3.22 -0.80 -30.60
N ASP A 140 2.56 -1.95 -30.52
CA ASP A 140 1.44 -2.13 -29.59
C ASP A 140 1.93 -2.10 -28.15
N ALA A 141 3.10 -2.71 -27.87
CA ALA A 141 3.70 -2.66 -26.55
C ALA A 141 4.08 -1.21 -26.16
N GLU A 142 4.70 -0.43 -27.06
CA GLU A 142 5.00 0.99 -26.82
C GLU A 142 3.74 1.80 -26.50
N LYS A 143 2.68 1.60 -27.27
CA LYS A 143 1.38 2.27 -27.04
C LYS A 143 0.78 1.89 -25.68
N ILE A 144 0.84 0.63 -25.29
CA ILE A 144 0.36 0.13 -24.00
C ILE A 144 1.12 0.83 -22.85
N ILE A 145 2.44 0.88 -22.95
CA ILE A 145 3.31 1.54 -21.96
C ILE A 145 2.92 3.02 -21.83
N GLU A 146 2.79 3.74 -22.94
CA GLU A 146 2.40 5.16 -22.92
C GLU A 146 1.05 5.38 -22.23
N ILE A 147 0.05 4.55 -22.53
CA ILE A 147 -1.29 4.63 -21.91
C ILE A 147 -1.20 4.39 -20.40
N MET A 148 -0.44 3.38 -19.98
CA MET A 148 -0.30 3.03 -18.57
C MET A 148 0.48 4.09 -17.78
N GLU A 149 1.56 4.62 -18.35
CA GLU A 149 2.34 5.70 -17.73
C GLU A 149 1.55 7.00 -17.58
N ALA A 150 0.68 7.30 -18.55
CA ALA A 150 -0.17 8.49 -18.57
C ALA A 150 -1.46 8.36 -17.74
N ALA A 151 -1.85 7.15 -17.33
CA ALA A 151 -3.14 6.90 -16.69
C ALA A 151 -3.34 7.67 -15.38
N VAL A 152 -2.27 7.94 -14.64
CA VAL A 152 -2.28 8.73 -13.40
C VAL A 152 -1.15 9.74 -13.43
N GLU A 153 -1.50 11.02 -13.39
CA GLU A 153 -0.53 12.10 -13.29
C GLU A 153 0.08 12.16 -11.88
N LEU A 154 1.39 12.04 -11.80
CA LEU A 154 2.18 12.14 -10.57
C LEU A 154 3.17 13.29 -10.67
N GLN A 155 3.64 13.79 -9.54
CA GLN A 155 4.73 14.79 -9.48
C GLN A 155 6.09 14.19 -9.84
N VAL A 156 6.20 12.88 -9.91
CA VAL A 156 7.38 12.12 -10.31
C VAL A 156 7.04 11.25 -11.52
N PRO A 157 8.01 10.93 -12.38
CA PRO A 157 7.75 10.04 -13.51
C PRO A 157 7.16 8.70 -13.03
N ASN A 158 6.06 8.28 -13.65
CA ASN A 158 5.56 6.91 -13.57
C ASN A 158 6.18 6.12 -14.71
N LYS A 159 6.81 4.99 -14.41
CA LYS A 159 7.48 4.15 -15.41
C LYS A 159 6.94 2.73 -15.33
N VAL A 160 6.72 2.16 -16.51
CA VAL A 160 6.29 0.77 -16.69
C VAL A 160 7.49 -0.05 -17.12
N ASP A 161 7.81 -1.07 -16.35
CA ASP A 161 8.75 -2.11 -16.77
C ASP A 161 8.03 -3.06 -17.72
N TYR A 162 8.68 -3.41 -18.83
CA TYR A 162 8.11 -4.25 -19.88
C TYR A 162 8.96 -5.49 -20.10
N GLU A 163 8.32 -6.64 -20.08
CA GLU A 163 8.90 -7.93 -20.44
C GLU A 163 7.99 -8.63 -21.44
N GLN A 164 8.54 -9.43 -22.33
CA GLN A 164 7.78 -10.23 -23.29
C GLN A 164 8.33 -11.64 -23.42
N GLY A 165 7.45 -12.58 -23.80
CA GLY A 165 7.77 -13.96 -24.10
C GLY A 165 6.66 -14.57 -24.95
N ASP A 166 6.90 -15.71 -25.58
CA ASP A 166 5.90 -16.42 -26.39
C ASP A 166 4.77 -17.00 -25.52
N ASN A 167 5.03 -17.15 -24.25
CA ASN A 167 4.06 -17.58 -23.23
C ASN A 167 4.47 -17.06 -21.84
N TRP A 168 3.52 -17.06 -20.91
CA TRP A 168 3.75 -16.53 -19.55
C TRP A 168 4.89 -17.22 -18.78
N GLY A 169 5.16 -18.49 -19.04
CA GLY A 169 6.26 -19.22 -18.38
C GLY A 169 7.66 -18.75 -18.78
N GLU A 170 7.80 -17.95 -19.83
CA GLU A 170 9.06 -17.39 -20.32
C GLU A 170 9.32 -15.96 -19.85
N ILE A 171 8.31 -15.29 -19.33
CA ILE A 171 8.44 -13.98 -18.70
C ILE A 171 9.10 -14.17 -17.34
N LYS A 172 10.18 -13.42 -17.04
CA LYS A 172 10.97 -13.54 -15.80
C LYS A 172 10.67 -12.45 -14.81
#